data_cc82f60b7dac4d8b30f507195aa0912a
#
_entry.id   cc82f60b7dac4d8b30f507195aa0912a
#
_cell.length_a   1.000
_cell.length_b   1.000
_cell.length_c   1.000
_cell.angle_alpha   90.00
_cell.angle_beta   90.00
_cell.angle_gamma   90.00
#
_symmetry.space_group_name_H-M   'P 1'
#
loop_
_entity.id
_entity.type
_entity.pdbx_description
1 polymer ?
#
loop_
_entity_poly.entity_id
_entity_poly.type
_entity_poly.pdbx_seq_one_letter_code
_entity_poly.pdbx_strand_id
1 'polypeptide(L)'
;GACVAACPTATLTENSIIESGIPEHSVTTTCAYCGVGCGFKAEMRGQEVIRMTPWKDGKANEGHACVKGRFAFGYATHKDRMTEPMIRDSIDDPWKRVSWDEALTFAANRLRSIQEKYGTKSIGAISSSRCTNEEVWLVQKMVRTGFDNNNVDTCARVCHSPTGYGLKQTLGESAGTQDFASVADADVIVVMGANPTEAHPVFGSRLKKRLREGCLLYTSDAADDP
;
A
#
# COMPACT_ATOMS: atom_id res chain seq x y z
N GLY A 1 -1.66 7.78 18.56
CA GLY A 1 -2.25 6.63 19.28
C GLY A 1 -1.35 5.98 20.31
N ALA A 2 -0.04 6.26 20.39
CA ALA A 2 0.84 5.61 21.36
C ALA A 2 0.44 5.93 22.81
N CYS A 3 0.08 7.17 23.10
CA CYS A 3 -0.38 7.59 24.45
C CYS A 3 -1.65 6.84 24.87
N VAL A 4 -2.60 6.65 23.94
CA VAL A 4 -3.82 5.86 24.19
C VAL A 4 -3.47 4.39 24.46
N ALA A 5 -2.59 3.82 23.65
CA ALA A 5 -2.19 2.42 23.78
C ALA A 5 -1.41 2.13 25.09
N ALA A 6 -0.71 3.14 25.61
CA ALA A 6 0.08 3.05 26.84
C ALA A 6 -0.70 3.46 28.11
N CYS A 7 -1.90 4.02 27.97
CA CYS A 7 -2.67 4.50 29.11
C CYS A 7 -3.29 3.33 29.92
N PRO A 8 -2.85 3.06 31.16
CA PRO A 8 -3.34 1.92 31.91
C PRO A 8 -4.73 2.16 32.52
N THR A 9 -5.16 3.41 32.61
CA THR A 9 -6.40 3.82 33.31
C THR A 9 -7.55 4.14 32.34
N ALA A 10 -7.35 3.97 31.02
CA ALA A 10 -8.31 4.38 29.99
C ALA A 10 -8.74 5.86 30.03
N THR A 11 -7.99 6.71 30.73
CA THR A 11 -8.22 8.17 30.73
C THR A 11 -8.06 8.77 29.33
N LEU A 12 -7.14 8.21 28.53
CA LEU A 12 -7.00 8.50 27.11
C LEU A 12 -7.67 7.40 26.31
N THR A 13 -8.81 7.72 25.71
CA THR A 13 -9.60 6.77 24.91
C THR A 13 -9.78 7.32 23.49
N GLU A 14 -9.78 6.43 22.51
CA GLU A 14 -10.09 6.81 21.12
C GLU A 14 -11.59 7.08 20.96
N ASN A 15 -11.94 8.11 20.22
CA ASN A 15 -13.34 8.41 19.90
C ASN A 15 -14.04 7.23 19.23
N SER A 16 -13.34 6.48 18.39
CA SER A 16 -13.87 5.27 17.75
C SER A 16 -14.36 4.20 18.74
N ILE A 17 -13.79 4.12 19.94
CA ILE A 17 -14.27 3.21 20.98
C ILE A 17 -15.62 3.69 21.53
N ILE A 18 -15.76 5.01 21.70
CA ILE A 18 -16.99 5.62 22.23
C ILE A 18 -18.11 5.55 21.17
N GLU A 19 -17.79 5.87 19.94
CA GLU A 19 -18.77 5.95 18.83
C GLU A 19 -19.16 4.57 18.30
N SER A 20 -18.19 3.67 18.16
CA SER A 20 -18.39 2.36 17.53
C SER A 20 -18.59 1.21 18.52
N GLY A 21 -18.23 1.40 19.80
CA GLY A 21 -18.41 0.39 20.84
C GLY A 21 -17.52 -0.85 20.70
N ILE A 22 -18.06 -2.00 21.09
CA ILE A 22 -17.33 -3.27 21.15
C ILE A 22 -17.34 -3.95 19.76
N PRO A 23 -16.18 -4.39 19.24
CA PRO A 23 -16.10 -5.17 18.00
C PRO A 23 -16.68 -6.60 18.19
N GLU A 24 -17.22 -7.16 17.12
CA GLU A 24 -17.72 -8.55 17.09
C GLU A 24 -16.57 -9.55 16.91
N HIS A 25 -15.61 -9.21 16.06
CA HIS A 25 -14.43 -10.02 15.79
C HIS A 25 -13.25 -9.16 15.34
N SER A 26 -12.08 -9.77 15.19
CA SER A 26 -10.91 -9.09 14.64
C SER A 26 -10.21 -9.95 13.59
N VAL A 27 -9.65 -9.30 12.58
CA VAL A 27 -8.86 -9.92 11.52
C VAL A 27 -7.45 -9.34 11.54
N THR A 28 -6.44 -10.20 11.59
CA THR A 28 -5.05 -9.75 11.44
C THR A 28 -4.78 -9.38 9.99
N THR A 29 -4.25 -8.19 9.79
CA THR A 29 -3.98 -7.64 8.46
C THR A 29 -2.70 -6.81 8.43
N THR A 30 -2.27 -6.44 7.25
CA THR A 30 -1.12 -5.55 7.03
C THR A 30 -1.61 -4.17 6.60
N CYS A 31 -0.97 -3.12 7.11
CA CYS A 31 -1.25 -1.75 6.73
C CYS A 31 -1.01 -1.52 5.23
N ALA A 32 -1.96 -0.87 4.56
CA ALA A 32 -1.92 -0.63 3.11
C ALA A 32 -1.14 0.65 2.70
N TYR A 33 -0.61 1.43 3.67
CA TYR A 33 -0.09 2.76 3.35
C TYR A 33 1.36 2.80 2.86
N CYS A 34 2.31 2.18 3.58
CA CYS A 34 3.71 2.29 3.21
C CYS A 34 4.47 0.96 3.34
N GLY A 35 5.70 0.94 2.83
CA GLY A 35 6.54 -0.24 2.77
C GLY A 35 7.05 -0.78 4.12
N VAL A 36 6.75 -0.13 5.26
CA VAL A 36 7.08 -0.70 6.58
C VAL A 36 6.33 -2.01 6.81
N GLY A 37 5.11 -2.17 6.26
CA GLY A 37 4.35 -3.41 6.41
C GLY A 37 3.85 -3.66 7.83
N CYS A 38 3.43 -2.62 8.53
CA CYS A 38 2.94 -2.74 9.91
C CYS A 38 1.77 -3.71 10.03
N GLY A 39 1.86 -4.65 10.98
CA GLY A 39 0.76 -5.55 11.33
C GLY A 39 -0.29 -4.85 12.20
N PHE A 40 -1.55 -5.07 11.88
CA PHE A 40 -2.71 -4.56 12.62
C PHE A 40 -3.74 -5.67 12.85
N LYS A 41 -4.57 -5.46 13.86
CA LYS A 41 -5.85 -6.13 14.02
C LYS A 41 -6.94 -5.17 13.57
N ALA A 42 -7.61 -5.48 12.48
CA ALA A 42 -8.83 -4.80 12.06
C ALA A 42 -9.97 -5.32 12.93
N GLU A 43 -10.52 -4.48 13.76
CA GLU A 43 -11.66 -4.78 14.61
C GLU A 43 -12.93 -4.48 13.86
N MET A 44 -13.78 -5.49 13.72
CA MET A 44 -14.89 -5.52 12.78
C MET A 44 -16.24 -5.56 13.50
N ARG A 45 -17.23 -4.93 12.85
CA ARG A 45 -18.66 -5.15 13.09
C ARG A 45 -19.30 -5.52 11.76
N GLY A 46 -19.76 -6.76 11.64
CA GLY A 46 -20.16 -7.30 10.33
C GLY A 46 -19.01 -7.18 9.32
N GLN A 47 -19.22 -6.44 8.25
CA GLN A 47 -18.22 -6.15 7.21
C GLN A 47 -17.53 -4.79 7.36
N GLU A 48 -17.83 -4.06 8.40
CA GLU A 48 -17.26 -2.73 8.62
C GLU A 48 -16.06 -2.77 9.56
N VAL A 49 -14.98 -2.06 9.17
CA VAL A 49 -13.82 -1.83 10.05
C VAL A 49 -14.17 -0.67 10.98
N ILE A 50 -14.31 -0.95 12.25
CA ILE A 50 -14.62 0.08 13.26
C ILE A 50 -13.38 0.62 13.98
N ARG A 51 -12.28 -0.13 13.95
CA ARG A 51 -11.02 0.29 14.56
C ARG A 51 -9.82 -0.50 14.03
N MET A 52 -8.67 0.14 13.97
CA MET A 52 -7.39 -0.50 13.65
C MET A 52 -6.47 -0.47 14.87
N THR A 53 -6.17 -1.62 15.45
CA THR A 53 -5.30 -1.77 16.61
C THR A 53 -3.96 -2.34 16.21
N PRO A 54 -2.81 -1.72 16.59
CA PRO A 54 -1.50 -2.26 16.25
C PRO A 54 -1.31 -3.66 16.82
N TRP A 55 -0.87 -4.59 15.97
CA TRP A 55 -0.59 -5.96 16.40
C TRP A 55 0.78 -6.05 17.07
N LYS A 56 0.82 -6.49 18.34
CA LYS A 56 2.05 -6.54 19.15
C LYS A 56 3.08 -7.53 18.61
N ASP A 57 2.62 -8.64 18.00
CA ASP A 57 3.48 -9.68 17.44
C ASP A 57 3.85 -9.40 15.97
N GLY A 58 3.45 -8.24 15.44
CA GLY A 58 3.81 -7.80 14.10
C GLY A 58 5.30 -7.51 13.99
N LYS A 59 6.06 -8.31 13.25
CA LYS A 59 7.52 -8.23 13.16
C LYS A 59 8.05 -6.87 12.69
N ALA A 60 7.32 -6.20 11.79
CA ALA A 60 7.73 -4.90 11.24
C ALA A 60 7.54 -3.74 12.22
N ASN A 61 6.54 -3.81 13.09
CA ASN A 61 6.11 -2.67 13.91
C ASN A 61 6.03 -2.94 15.42
N GLU A 62 6.05 -4.20 15.88
CA GLU A 62 6.07 -4.58 17.31
C GLU A 62 5.07 -3.78 18.16
N GLY A 63 3.83 -3.66 17.66
CA GLY A 63 2.78 -2.90 18.32
C GLY A 63 2.84 -1.38 18.12
N HIS A 64 3.83 -0.86 17.40
CA HIS A 64 3.87 0.56 17.02
C HIS A 64 2.98 0.86 15.83
N ALA A 65 2.50 2.10 15.73
CA ALA A 65 1.71 2.56 14.60
C ALA A 65 1.89 4.06 14.37
N CYS A 66 1.80 4.46 13.12
CA CYS A 66 1.63 5.87 12.79
C CYS A 66 0.13 6.23 12.69
N VAL A 67 -0.15 7.52 12.61
CA VAL A 67 -1.51 8.05 12.49
C VAL A 67 -2.27 7.49 11.29
N LYS A 68 -1.61 7.28 10.15
CA LYS A 68 -2.25 6.79 8.91
C LYS A 68 -2.83 5.39 9.11
N GLY A 69 -1.99 4.41 9.53
CA GLY A 69 -2.44 3.04 9.71
C GLY A 69 -3.49 2.88 10.81
N ARG A 70 -3.40 3.72 11.86
CA ARG A 70 -4.31 3.63 13.00
C ARG A 70 -5.68 4.27 12.76
N PHE A 71 -5.73 5.42 12.08
CA PHE A 71 -6.94 6.24 12.02
C PHE A 71 -7.48 6.49 10.62
N ALA A 72 -6.70 6.29 9.57
CA ALA A 72 -7.11 6.62 8.21
C ALA A 72 -7.66 5.41 7.43
N PHE A 73 -8.45 4.56 8.07
CA PHE A 73 -9.09 3.39 7.44
C PHE A 73 -10.49 3.68 6.87
N GLY A 74 -11.05 4.86 7.12
CA GLY A 74 -12.40 5.21 6.70
C GLY A 74 -12.64 5.18 5.18
N TYR A 75 -11.58 5.15 4.36
CA TYR A 75 -11.70 4.98 2.91
C TYR A 75 -12.33 3.63 2.53
N ALA A 76 -12.21 2.62 3.37
CA ALA A 76 -12.70 1.26 3.08
C ALA A 76 -14.23 1.21 2.98
N THR A 77 -14.91 1.99 3.82
CA THR A 77 -16.38 2.04 3.95
C THR A 77 -16.96 3.42 3.67
N HIS A 78 -16.21 4.30 2.99
CA HIS A 78 -16.67 5.66 2.70
C HIS A 78 -17.94 5.63 1.84
N LYS A 79 -18.89 6.52 2.15
CA LYS A 79 -20.20 6.61 1.45
C LYS A 79 -20.09 6.85 -0.07
N ASP A 80 -19.02 7.53 -0.49
CA ASP A 80 -18.80 7.84 -1.91
C ASP A 80 -18.01 6.72 -2.64
N ARG A 81 -17.76 5.59 -1.95
CA ARG A 81 -17.08 4.46 -2.58
C ARG A 81 -17.99 3.82 -3.63
N MET A 82 -17.44 3.57 -4.81
CA MET A 82 -18.15 2.82 -5.85
C MET A 82 -18.28 1.36 -5.43
N THR A 83 -19.52 0.90 -5.28
CA THR A 83 -19.85 -0.48 -4.87
C THR A 83 -20.43 -1.32 -6.01
N GLU A 84 -20.76 -0.68 -7.12
CA GLU A 84 -21.38 -1.29 -8.31
C GLU A 84 -20.62 -0.83 -9.56
N PRO A 85 -20.53 -1.69 -10.60
CA PRO A 85 -19.94 -1.30 -11.86
C PRO A 85 -20.78 -0.23 -12.56
N MET A 86 -20.11 0.64 -13.27
CA MET A 86 -20.73 1.70 -14.06
C MET A 86 -20.12 1.75 -15.45
N ILE A 87 -20.96 1.99 -16.45
CA ILE A 87 -20.55 2.19 -17.85
C ILE A 87 -21.03 3.54 -18.38
N ARG A 88 -20.39 4.03 -19.40
CA ARG A 88 -20.84 5.16 -20.24
C ARG A 88 -20.38 4.96 -21.67
N ASP A 89 -21.13 5.47 -22.61
CA ASP A 89 -20.85 5.31 -24.04
C ASP A 89 -19.79 6.30 -24.52
N SER A 90 -19.83 7.52 -24.01
CA SER A 90 -18.90 8.61 -24.31
C SER A 90 -18.35 9.23 -23.04
N ILE A 91 -17.25 9.99 -23.16
CA ILE A 91 -16.66 10.73 -22.04
C ILE A 91 -17.61 11.81 -21.48
N ASP A 92 -18.49 12.34 -22.33
CA ASP A 92 -19.44 13.38 -21.98
C ASP A 92 -20.76 12.83 -21.41
N ASP A 93 -20.99 11.52 -21.52
CA ASP A 93 -22.20 10.89 -21.04
C ASP A 93 -22.17 10.65 -19.53
N PRO A 94 -23.32 10.68 -18.85
CA PRO A 94 -23.39 10.32 -17.45
C PRO A 94 -23.14 8.84 -17.23
N TRP A 95 -22.54 8.51 -16.08
CA TRP A 95 -22.34 7.14 -15.68
C TRP A 95 -23.67 6.43 -15.39
N LYS A 96 -23.84 5.21 -15.93
CA LYS A 96 -24.97 4.32 -15.69
C LYS A 96 -24.53 3.15 -14.83
N ARG A 97 -25.22 2.89 -13.73
CA ARG A 97 -25.02 1.67 -12.93
C ARG A 97 -25.55 0.47 -13.71
N VAL A 98 -24.79 -0.60 -13.71
CA VAL A 98 -25.12 -1.85 -14.44
C VAL A 98 -24.73 -3.08 -13.64
N SER A 99 -25.19 -4.26 -14.05
CA SER A 99 -24.73 -5.51 -13.49
C SER A 99 -23.26 -5.83 -13.85
N TRP A 100 -22.61 -6.71 -13.11
CA TRP A 100 -21.27 -7.18 -13.44
C TRP A 100 -21.23 -7.87 -14.82
N ASP A 101 -22.23 -8.67 -15.16
CA ASP A 101 -22.28 -9.34 -16.47
C ASP A 101 -22.37 -8.35 -17.62
N GLU A 102 -23.17 -7.32 -17.46
CA GLU A 102 -23.30 -6.24 -18.45
C GLU A 102 -21.97 -5.46 -18.59
N ALA A 103 -21.35 -5.08 -17.45
CA ALA A 103 -20.10 -4.35 -17.46
C ALA A 103 -18.95 -5.15 -18.11
N LEU A 104 -18.82 -6.43 -17.77
CA LEU A 104 -17.81 -7.31 -18.33
C LEU A 104 -18.03 -7.55 -19.82
N THR A 105 -19.27 -7.76 -20.23
CA THR A 105 -19.64 -7.91 -21.64
C THR A 105 -19.32 -6.65 -22.44
N PHE A 106 -19.69 -5.47 -21.90
CA PHE A 106 -19.38 -4.19 -22.52
C PHE A 106 -17.87 -4.00 -22.70
N ALA A 107 -17.09 -4.23 -21.63
CA ALA A 107 -15.64 -4.08 -21.66
C ALA A 107 -14.98 -5.06 -22.65
N ALA A 108 -15.38 -6.33 -22.63
CA ALA A 108 -14.84 -7.36 -23.50
C ALA A 108 -15.12 -7.04 -25.00
N ASN A 109 -16.34 -6.65 -25.33
CA ASN A 109 -16.72 -6.30 -26.68
C ASN A 109 -15.95 -5.06 -27.19
N ARG A 110 -15.78 -4.04 -26.35
CA ARG A 110 -15.01 -2.84 -26.72
C ARG A 110 -13.53 -3.16 -26.94
N LEU A 111 -12.92 -3.94 -26.06
CA LEU A 111 -11.52 -4.36 -26.21
C LEU A 111 -11.32 -5.21 -27.48
N ARG A 112 -12.22 -6.16 -27.75
CA ARG A 112 -12.17 -6.98 -28.98
C ARG A 112 -12.30 -6.14 -30.25
N SER A 113 -13.24 -5.21 -30.28
CA SER A 113 -13.42 -4.33 -31.44
C SER A 113 -12.19 -3.43 -31.72
N ILE A 114 -11.49 -3.00 -30.64
CA ILE A 114 -10.22 -2.29 -30.79
C ILE A 114 -9.13 -3.20 -31.36
N GLN A 115 -9.03 -4.42 -30.85
CA GLN A 115 -8.06 -5.40 -31.32
C GLN A 115 -8.30 -5.79 -32.77
N GLU A 116 -9.55 -6.02 -33.18
CA GLU A 116 -9.92 -6.30 -34.57
C GLU A 116 -9.57 -5.15 -35.51
N LYS A 117 -9.77 -3.90 -35.06
CA LYS A 117 -9.50 -2.71 -35.86
C LYS A 117 -8.01 -2.37 -35.97
N TYR A 118 -7.25 -2.56 -34.89
CA TYR A 118 -5.87 -2.04 -34.78
C TYR A 118 -4.82 -3.13 -34.53
N GLY A 119 -5.22 -4.41 -34.51
CA GLY A 119 -4.34 -5.56 -34.31
C GLY A 119 -4.07 -5.96 -32.88
N THR A 120 -3.44 -7.12 -32.67
CA THR A 120 -3.22 -7.75 -31.38
C THR A 120 -2.39 -6.91 -30.42
N LYS A 121 -1.49 -6.07 -30.93
CA LYS A 121 -0.60 -5.22 -30.10
C LYS A 121 -1.25 -3.92 -29.61
N SER A 122 -2.52 -3.66 -30.00
CA SER A 122 -3.24 -2.43 -29.60
C SER A 122 -3.73 -2.43 -28.16
N ILE A 123 -3.75 -3.59 -27.52
CA ILE A 123 -4.16 -3.74 -26.11
C ILE A 123 -2.93 -3.93 -25.24
N GLY A 124 -2.91 -3.27 -24.12
CA GLY A 124 -1.91 -3.45 -23.06
C GLY A 124 -2.55 -3.29 -21.69
N ALA A 125 -1.85 -3.71 -20.65
CA ALA A 125 -2.28 -3.53 -19.26
C ALA A 125 -1.12 -3.14 -18.35
N ILE A 126 -1.45 -2.39 -17.30
CA ILE A 126 -0.53 -2.02 -16.23
C ILE A 126 -1.16 -2.45 -14.91
N SER A 127 -0.45 -3.27 -14.16
CA SER A 127 -0.82 -3.65 -12.78
C SER A 127 -0.19 -2.72 -11.76
N SER A 128 -0.61 -2.86 -10.51
CA SER A 128 -0.08 -2.06 -9.41
C SER A 128 0.63 -2.94 -8.39
N SER A 129 1.66 -2.41 -7.73
CA SER A 129 2.28 -3.04 -6.55
C SER A 129 1.36 -3.06 -5.32
N ARG A 130 0.20 -2.41 -5.40
CA ARG A 130 -0.84 -2.43 -4.36
C ARG A 130 -1.92 -3.49 -4.59
N CYS A 131 -1.81 -4.25 -5.67
CA CYS A 131 -2.65 -5.40 -5.97
C CYS A 131 -2.12 -6.66 -5.29
N THR A 132 -2.99 -7.64 -5.09
CA THR A 132 -2.57 -8.97 -4.65
C THR A 132 -1.81 -9.71 -5.77
N ASN A 133 -1.07 -10.76 -5.42
CA ASN A 133 -0.38 -11.59 -6.41
C ASN A 133 -1.35 -12.22 -7.42
N GLU A 134 -2.52 -12.62 -6.95
CA GLU A 134 -3.60 -13.20 -7.76
C GLU A 134 -4.12 -12.19 -8.80
N GLU A 135 -4.36 -10.95 -8.41
CA GLU A 135 -4.79 -9.88 -9.32
C GLU A 135 -3.74 -9.61 -10.39
N VAL A 136 -2.47 -9.48 -10.01
CA VAL A 136 -1.36 -9.24 -10.95
C VAL A 136 -1.23 -10.42 -11.94
N TRP A 137 -1.35 -11.65 -11.44
CA TRP A 137 -1.32 -12.84 -12.29
C TRP A 137 -2.49 -12.88 -13.27
N LEU A 138 -3.71 -12.56 -12.81
CA LEU A 138 -4.90 -12.49 -13.66
C LEU A 138 -4.76 -11.43 -14.76
N VAL A 139 -4.23 -10.26 -14.46
CA VAL A 139 -3.95 -9.21 -15.47
C VAL A 139 -2.98 -9.73 -16.53
N GLN A 140 -1.89 -10.38 -16.14
CA GLN A 140 -0.95 -10.99 -17.06
C GLN A 140 -1.61 -12.07 -17.94
N LYS A 141 -2.38 -12.97 -17.31
CA LYS A 141 -3.09 -14.04 -18.00
C LYS A 141 -4.07 -13.46 -19.02
N MET A 142 -4.85 -12.47 -18.63
CA MET A 142 -5.82 -11.80 -19.50
C MET A 142 -5.14 -11.25 -20.76
N VAL A 143 -4.03 -10.53 -20.62
CA VAL A 143 -3.32 -9.95 -21.78
C VAL A 143 -2.73 -11.03 -22.67
N ARG A 144 -2.07 -12.02 -22.09
CA ARG A 144 -1.38 -13.07 -22.86
C ARG A 144 -2.36 -14.03 -23.55
N THR A 145 -3.41 -14.49 -22.83
CA THR A 145 -4.34 -15.49 -23.39
C THR A 145 -5.57 -14.86 -24.05
N GLY A 146 -6.03 -13.71 -23.55
CA GLY A 146 -7.21 -13.03 -24.08
C GLY A 146 -6.92 -12.16 -25.29
N PHE A 147 -5.73 -11.56 -25.37
CA PHE A 147 -5.35 -10.62 -26.42
C PHE A 147 -4.12 -11.05 -27.23
N ASP A 148 -3.57 -12.22 -26.98
CA ASP A 148 -2.45 -12.81 -27.70
C ASP A 148 -1.25 -11.86 -27.84
N ASN A 149 -0.85 -11.22 -26.74
CA ASN A 149 0.33 -10.36 -26.70
C ASN A 149 0.95 -10.34 -25.31
N ASN A 150 2.10 -9.66 -25.14
CA ASN A 150 2.81 -9.53 -23.87
C ASN A 150 2.98 -8.06 -23.44
N ASN A 151 2.06 -7.18 -23.86
CA ASN A 151 2.07 -5.77 -23.49
C ASN A 151 1.51 -5.58 -22.07
N VAL A 152 2.19 -6.13 -21.08
CA VAL A 152 1.81 -6.03 -19.68
C VAL A 152 3.02 -5.62 -18.85
N ASP A 153 2.82 -4.65 -17.98
CA ASP A 153 3.86 -4.15 -17.08
C ASP A 153 3.25 -3.75 -15.73
N THR A 154 4.05 -3.23 -14.84
CA THR A 154 3.66 -2.79 -13.52
C THR A 154 4.20 -1.40 -13.20
N CYS A 155 3.61 -0.73 -12.22
CA CYS A 155 4.09 0.56 -11.73
C CYS A 155 5.57 0.54 -11.30
N ALA A 156 6.10 -0.61 -10.92
CA ALA A 156 7.51 -0.78 -10.53
C ALA A 156 8.49 -0.38 -11.64
N ARG A 157 8.09 -0.42 -12.91
CA ARG A 157 8.91 -0.06 -14.07
C ARG A 157 9.59 1.30 -13.91
N VAL A 158 8.86 2.29 -13.44
CA VAL A 158 9.35 3.67 -13.24
C VAL A 158 9.49 4.05 -11.77
N CYS A 159 9.00 3.22 -10.85
CA CYS A 159 9.04 3.49 -9.41
C CYS A 159 10.39 3.10 -8.81
N HIS A 160 10.71 1.80 -8.76
CA HIS A 160 11.91 1.28 -8.11
C HIS A 160 12.74 0.31 -8.95
N SER A 161 12.32 -0.04 -10.18
CA SER A 161 13.12 -0.89 -11.06
C SER A 161 14.49 -0.30 -11.39
N PRO A 162 14.66 1.02 -11.60
CA PRO A 162 15.98 1.62 -11.75
C PRO A 162 16.88 1.41 -10.54
N THR A 163 16.34 1.60 -9.33
CA THR A 163 17.06 1.34 -8.06
C THR A 163 17.40 -0.15 -7.93
N GLY A 164 16.46 -1.05 -8.23
CA GLY A 164 16.71 -2.49 -8.22
C GLY A 164 17.81 -2.89 -9.20
N TYR A 165 17.84 -2.29 -10.39
CA TYR A 165 18.92 -2.50 -11.34
C TYR A 165 20.28 -2.02 -10.79
N GLY A 166 20.32 -0.78 -10.26
CA GLY A 166 21.54 -0.21 -9.68
C GLY A 166 22.08 -1.04 -8.52
N LEU A 167 21.22 -1.46 -7.59
CA LEU A 167 21.60 -2.33 -6.49
C LEU A 167 22.17 -3.66 -6.97
N LYS A 168 21.56 -4.28 -7.99
CA LYS A 168 22.07 -5.52 -8.56
C LYS A 168 23.44 -5.37 -9.19
N GLN A 169 23.71 -4.26 -9.87
CA GLN A 169 25.03 -3.99 -10.48
C GLN A 169 26.12 -3.73 -9.44
N THR A 170 25.77 -3.14 -8.31
CA THR A 170 26.74 -2.72 -7.28
C THR A 170 26.87 -3.71 -6.13
N LEU A 171 25.76 -4.32 -5.69
CA LEU A 171 25.72 -5.19 -4.51
C LEU A 171 25.40 -6.66 -4.86
N GLY A 172 25.03 -6.95 -6.10
CA GLY A 172 24.60 -8.29 -6.52
C GLY A 172 23.13 -8.62 -6.23
N GLU A 173 22.42 -7.79 -5.46
CA GLU A 173 21.04 -8.00 -5.03
C GLU A 173 20.14 -6.85 -5.47
N SER A 174 18.90 -7.15 -5.88
CA SER A 174 17.94 -6.14 -6.38
C SER A 174 17.03 -5.60 -5.30
N ALA A 175 17.30 -5.83 -4.03
CA ALA A 175 16.45 -5.44 -2.90
C ALA A 175 17.31 -4.95 -1.73
N GLY A 176 16.67 -4.47 -0.67
CA GLY A 176 17.34 -4.15 0.58
C GLY A 176 18.04 -5.40 1.17
N THR A 177 19.29 -5.25 1.58
CA THR A 177 20.12 -6.35 2.11
C THR A 177 20.04 -6.47 3.62
N GLN A 178 19.36 -5.53 4.29
CA GLN A 178 19.21 -5.47 5.74
C GLN A 178 17.72 -5.36 6.12
N ASP A 179 17.41 -5.81 7.32
CA ASP A 179 16.08 -5.63 7.92
C ASP A 179 16.01 -4.34 8.76
N PHE A 180 14.82 -4.00 9.25
CA PHE A 180 14.64 -2.82 10.10
C PHE A 180 15.28 -2.96 11.47
N ALA A 181 15.56 -4.16 11.94
CA ALA A 181 16.16 -4.38 13.25
C ALA A 181 17.66 -4.04 13.23
N SER A 182 18.35 -4.22 12.09
CA SER A 182 19.78 -3.94 11.93
C SER A 182 20.15 -2.46 12.20
N VAL A 183 19.18 -1.55 12.11
CA VAL A 183 19.38 -0.14 12.48
C VAL A 183 19.79 0.02 13.95
N ALA A 184 19.37 -0.89 14.83
CA ALA A 184 19.72 -0.83 16.25
C ALA A 184 21.22 -1.03 16.52
N ASP A 185 21.92 -1.69 15.61
CA ASP A 185 23.36 -2.02 15.74
C ASP A 185 24.25 -1.04 14.95
N ALA A 186 23.65 -0.09 14.22
CA ALA A 186 24.42 0.85 13.40
C ALA A 186 25.09 1.93 14.24
N ASP A 187 26.38 2.19 14.02
CA ASP A 187 27.11 3.31 14.60
C ASP A 187 26.95 4.58 13.77
N VAL A 188 26.73 4.43 12.47
CA VAL A 188 26.52 5.53 11.51
C VAL A 188 25.35 5.17 10.59
N ILE A 189 24.45 6.13 10.43
CA ILE A 189 23.32 6.03 9.51
C ILE A 189 23.40 7.19 8.53
N VAL A 190 23.27 6.89 7.23
CA VAL A 190 23.23 7.91 6.17
C VAL A 190 21.88 7.81 5.47
N VAL A 191 21.16 8.93 5.42
CA VAL A 191 19.87 9.05 4.74
C VAL A 191 20.04 10.03 3.57
N MET A 192 19.85 9.55 2.35
CA MET A 192 20.01 10.34 1.13
C MET A 192 18.70 10.42 0.36
N GLY A 193 18.28 11.63 0.00
CA GLY A 193 17.09 11.88 -0.83
C GLY A 193 15.78 11.35 -0.24
N ALA A 194 15.67 11.21 1.08
CA ALA A 194 14.51 10.61 1.72
C ALA A 194 14.15 11.28 3.06
N ASN A 195 12.86 11.32 3.38
CA ASN A 195 12.38 11.70 4.71
C ASN A 195 11.65 10.50 5.37
N PRO A 196 12.37 9.62 6.09
CA PRO A 196 11.77 8.47 6.75
C PRO A 196 10.71 8.82 7.80
N THR A 197 10.76 10.02 8.36
CA THR A 197 9.78 10.50 9.34
C THR A 197 8.39 10.65 8.74
N GLU A 198 8.30 11.10 7.50
CA GLU A 198 7.02 11.25 6.78
C GLU A 198 6.66 9.99 5.98
N ALA A 199 7.61 9.43 5.24
CA ALA A 199 7.35 8.32 4.33
C ALA A 199 7.17 6.99 5.07
N HIS A 200 7.98 6.75 6.13
CA HIS A 200 8.03 5.49 6.88
C HIS A 200 8.08 5.75 8.40
N PRO A 201 7.03 6.33 9.01
CA PRO A 201 7.11 6.91 10.36
C PRO A 201 7.54 5.93 11.47
N VAL A 202 7.13 4.66 11.39
CA VAL A 202 7.52 3.65 12.38
C VAL A 202 9.00 3.32 12.27
N PHE A 203 9.52 3.20 11.04
CA PHE A 203 10.96 3.07 10.80
C PHE A 203 11.72 4.33 11.23
N GLY A 204 11.23 5.52 10.87
CA GLY A 204 11.78 6.80 11.33
C GLY A 204 11.87 6.91 12.86
N SER A 205 10.94 6.31 13.59
CA SER A 205 10.98 6.25 15.05
C SER A 205 12.13 5.39 15.58
N ARG A 206 12.45 4.27 14.90
CA ARG A 206 13.63 3.44 15.22
C ARG A 206 14.94 4.20 14.98
N LEU A 207 15.06 4.92 13.86
CA LEU A 207 16.19 5.79 13.59
C LEU A 207 16.40 6.82 14.71
N LYS A 208 15.33 7.49 15.12
CA LYS A 208 15.36 8.49 16.21
C LYS A 208 15.73 7.85 17.56
N LYS A 209 15.33 6.63 17.82
CA LYS A 209 15.72 5.90 19.03
C LYS A 209 17.23 5.66 18.99
N ARG A 210 17.76 5.08 17.91
CA ARG A 210 19.18 4.78 17.77
C ARG A 210 20.07 6.02 17.83
N LEU A 211 19.61 7.15 17.27
CA LEU A 211 20.28 8.42 17.37
C LEU A 211 20.44 8.91 18.82
N ARG A 212 19.41 8.73 19.65
CA ARG A 212 19.49 9.05 21.10
C ARG A 212 20.44 8.13 21.88
N GLU A 213 20.74 6.97 21.35
CA GLU A 213 21.68 6.00 21.91
C GLU A 213 23.14 6.25 21.46
N GLY A 214 23.38 7.33 20.70
CA GLY A 214 24.74 7.77 20.33
C GLY A 214 25.16 7.47 18.90
N CYS A 215 24.29 6.96 18.04
CA CYS A 215 24.56 6.80 16.61
C CYS A 215 24.72 8.16 15.92
N LEU A 216 25.61 8.25 14.94
CA LEU A 216 25.72 9.40 14.06
C LEU A 216 24.72 9.29 12.91
N LEU A 217 23.97 10.35 12.68
CA LEU A 217 23.02 10.45 11.57
C LEU A 217 23.42 11.58 10.63
N TYR A 218 23.67 11.24 9.38
CA TYR A 218 23.89 12.17 8.28
C TYR A 218 22.66 12.16 7.35
N THR A 219 22.22 13.33 6.97
CA THR A 219 21.14 13.50 5.99
C THR A 219 21.63 14.33 4.82
N SER A 220 21.28 13.94 3.60
CA SER A 220 21.46 14.73 2.39
C SER A 220 20.16 14.69 1.60
N ASP A 221 19.69 15.86 1.17
CA ASP A 221 18.58 15.97 0.23
C ASP A 221 19.14 16.14 -1.18
N ALA A 222 18.54 15.49 -2.17
CA ALA A 222 18.92 15.67 -3.56
C ALA A 222 18.73 17.11 -4.07
N ALA A 223 17.95 17.93 -3.35
CA ALA A 223 17.77 19.34 -3.64
C ALA A 223 18.93 20.23 -3.11
N ASP A 224 19.78 19.69 -2.23
CA ASP A 224 20.91 20.42 -1.62
C ASP A 224 22.25 20.18 -2.35
N ASP A 225 22.26 19.34 -3.40
CA ASP A 225 23.42 19.17 -4.27
C ASP A 225 23.53 20.36 -5.25
N PRO A 226 24.69 21.06 -5.31
CA PRO A 226 24.89 22.24 -6.16
C PRO A 226 24.91 21.90 -7.65
#